data_4b7378f72a38f65caf43fe5e7f63fcda
#
_entry.id   4b7378f72a38f65caf43fe5e7f63fcda
#
_cell.length_a   1.000
_cell.length_b   1.000
_cell.length_c   1.000
_cell.angle_alpha   90.00
_cell.angle_beta   90.00
_cell.angle_gamma   90.00
#
_symmetry.space_group_name_H-M   'P 1'
#
loop_
_entity.id
_entity.type
_entity.pdbx_description
1 polymer ?
#
loop_
_entity_poly.entity_id
_entity_poly.type
_entity_poly.pdbx_seq_one_letter_code
_entity_poly.pdbx_strand_id
1 'polypeptide(L)'
;AELPFVHRFDIISRNGVNYVIACTLKSGHEYKEDWRSPGKIQVCVLPEDLSSVDEEHPLKFEVLKEGLLKNHGYCKAEVDGVLRSYVAANEGVFECIPPESEEGTWEIKQILDEASSDMAFVDFDNDGEDYILSANREIDEIALYKVEK
;
A
#
# COMPACT_ATOMS: atom_id res chain seq x y z
N ALA A 1 10.38 -4.57 14.67
CA ALA A 1 10.09 -5.16 13.36
C ALA A 1 11.16 -4.73 12.36
N GLU A 2 11.58 -5.64 11.48
CA GLU A 2 12.51 -5.31 10.41
C GLU A 2 11.71 -5.02 9.13
N LEU A 3 11.79 -3.78 8.67
CA LEU A 3 11.18 -3.31 7.42
C LEU A 3 12.28 -2.76 6.51
N PRO A 4 13.12 -3.62 5.91
CA PRO A 4 14.24 -3.16 5.08
C PRO A 4 13.70 -2.36 3.89
N PHE A 5 14.34 -1.21 3.64
CA PHE A 5 13.98 -0.32 2.53
C PHE A 5 12.52 0.14 2.53
N VAL A 6 11.91 0.32 3.71
CA VAL A 6 10.58 0.93 3.78
C VAL A 6 10.60 2.30 3.10
N HIS A 7 9.64 2.52 2.21
CA HIS A 7 9.56 3.73 1.41
C HIS A 7 8.27 4.51 1.67
N ARG A 8 7.16 3.82 1.79
CA ARG A 8 5.86 4.38 2.16
C ARG A 8 5.30 3.63 3.36
N PHE A 9 4.65 4.36 4.24
CA PHE A 9 3.83 3.79 5.31
C PHE A 9 2.70 4.75 5.66
N ASP A 10 1.64 4.21 6.21
CA ASP A 10 0.53 5.01 6.71
C ASP A 10 -0.17 4.28 7.87
N ILE A 11 -0.98 5.04 8.59
CA ILE A 11 -1.91 4.51 9.59
C ILE A 11 -3.32 4.74 9.05
N ILE A 12 -4.09 3.67 8.98
CA ILE A 12 -5.50 3.71 8.60
C ILE A 12 -6.34 3.06 9.68
N SER A 13 -7.59 3.50 9.79
CA SER A 13 -8.48 3.03 10.86
C SER A 13 -9.77 2.47 10.27
N ARG A 14 -10.27 1.41 10.90
CA ARG A 14 -11.59 0.84 10.63
C ARG A 14 -12.23 0.38 11.93
N ASN A 15 -13.48 0.78 12.19
CA ASN A 15 -14.25 0.40 13.39
C ASN A 15 -13.49 0.64 14.72
N GLY A 16 -12.69 1.72 14.80
CA GLY A 16 -11.90 2.05 15.98
C GLY A 16 -10.58 1.31 16.12
N VAL A 17 -10.26 0.37 15.22
CA VAL A 17 -8.96 -0.30 15.17
C VAL A 17 -8.02 0.47 14.26
N ASN A 18 -6.79 0.70 14.73
CA ASN A 18 -5.73 1.33 13.95
C ASN A 18 -4.80 0.26 13.36
N TYR A 19 -4.47 0.41 12.09
CA TYR A 19 -3.58 -0.48 11.36
C TYR A 19 -2.43 0.31 10.76
N VAL A 20 -1.23 -0.24 10.81
CA VAL A 20 -0.09 0.25 10.03
C VAL A 20 0.01 -0.57 8.74
N ILE A 21 0.15 0.11 7.62
CA ILE A 21 0.54 -0.48 6.35
C ILE A 21 1.91 0.08 5.96
N ALA A 22 2.83 -0.78 5.58
CA ALA A 22 4.19 -0.40 5.19
C ALA A 22 4.57 -1.06 3.86
N CYS A 23 5.14 -0.28 2.96
CA CYS A 23 5.58 -0.71 1.65
C CYS A 23 7.10 -0.62 1.57
N THR A 24 7.75 -1.76 1.38
CA THR A 24 9.19 -1.83 1.17
C THR A 24 9.50 -1.79 -0.32
N LEU A 25 10.43 -0.94 -0.72
CA LEU A 25 10.81 -0.71 -2.11
C LEU A 25 11.48 -1.96 -2.72
N LYS A 26 12.26 -2.66 -1.91
CA LYS A 26 12.92 -3.93 -2.16
C LYS A 26 13.22 -4.64 -0.84
N SER A 27 13.56 -5.92 -0.87
CA SER A 27 13.88 -6.70 0.34
C SER A 27 15.37 -6.83 0.60
N GLY A 28 16.22 -6.51 -0.38
CA GLY A 28 17.67 -6.56 -0.25
C GLY A 28 18.38 -6.08 -1.52
N HIS A 29 19.70 -5.94 -1.46
CA HIS A 29 20.55 -5.64 -2.62
C HIS A 29 22.02 -5.99 -2.34
N GLU A 30 22.76 -6.30 -3.37
CA GLU A 30 24.22 -6.38 -3.34
C GLU A 30 24.87 -5.04 -3.73
N TYR A 31 24.20 -4.26 -4.59
CA TYR A 31 24.59 -2.90 -4.99
C TYR A 31 23.34 -2.03 -5.20
N LYS A 32 23.50 -0.72 -5.29
CA LYS A 32 22.39 0.24 -5.25
C LYS A 32 21.29 -0.03 -6.28
N GLU A 33 21.64 -0.36 -7.50
CA GLU A 33 20.73 -0.62 -8.63
C GLU A 33 20.31 -2.09 -8.73
N ASP A 34 20.57 -2.89 -7.70
CA ASP A 34 20.11 -4.28 -7.64
C ASP A 34 18.63 -4.35 -7.24
N TRP A 35 17.79 -4.80 -8.15
CA TRP A 35 16.34 -4.95 -7.99
C TRP A 35 15.87 -6.42 -8.01
N ARG A 36 16.80 -7.39 -7.84
CA ARG A 36 16.48 -8.83 -7.85
C ARG A 36 15.68 -9.28 -6.63
N SER A 37 15.69 -8.49 -5.57
CA SER A 37 14.97 -8.78 -4.33
C SER A 37 13.76 -7.85 -4.20
N PRO A 38 12.59 -8.23 -4.71
CA PRO A 38 11.41 -7.36 -4.72
C PRO A 38 10.91 -7.01 -3.33
N GLY A 39 10.16 -5.92 -3.25
CA GLY A 39 9.55 -5.42 -2.03
C GLY A 39 8.27 -6.13 -1.65
N LYS A 40 7.67 -5.64 -0.57
CA LYS A 40 6.48 -6.23 0.07
C LYS A 40 5.51 -5.16 0.53
N ILE A 41 4.26 -5.54 0.67
CA ILE A 41 3.26 -4.84 1.51
C ILE A 41 3.18 -5.61 2.82
N GLN A 42 3.39 -4.93 3.93
CA GLN A 42 3.35 -5.49 5.26
C GLN A 42 2.39 -4.68 6.13
N VAL A 43 1.67 -5.35 7.00
CA VAL A 43 0.63 -4.75 7.83
C VAL A 43 0.75 -5.22 9.27
N CYS A 44 0.29 -4.40 10.22
CA CYS A 44 0.10 -4.82 11.59
C CYS A 44 -1.02 -4.04 12.25
N VAL A 45 -1.58 -4.58 13.31
CA VAL A 45 -2.42 -3.82 14.25
C VAL A 45 -1.53 -2.87 15.05
N LEU A 46 -1.93 -1.60 15.13
CA LEU A 46 -1.30 -0.62 15.99
C LEU A 46 -2.05 -0.58 17.32
N PRO A 47 -1.47 -1.04 18.44
CA PRO A 47 -2.14 -1.01 19.71
C PRO A 47 -2.39 0.44 20.18
N GLU A 48 -3.47 0.65 20.92
CA GLU A 48 -3.79 1.95 21.51
C GLU A 48 -2.71 2.41 22.50
N ASP A 49 -2.18 1.49 23.30
CA ASP A 49 -1.08 1.75 24.23
C ASP A 49 0.24 1.25 23.64
N LEU A 50 1.09 2.21 23.27
CA LEU A 50 2.42 1.95 22.72
C LEU A 50 3.49 1.80 23.82
N SER A 51 3.16 1.93 25.09
CA SER A 51 4.15 1.84 26.19
C SER A 51 4.79 0.46 26.31
N SER A 52 4.13 -0.57 25.77
CA SER A 52 4.62 -1.96 25.73
C SER A 52 5.43 -2.29 24.47
N VAL A 53 5.56 -1.33 23.55
CA VAL A 53 6.32 -1.52 22.29
C VAL A 53 7.74 -1.00 22.49
N ASP A 54 8.71 -1.89 22.43
CA ASP A 54 10.12 -1.61 22.58
C ASP A 54 10.99 -2.53 21.67
N GLU A 55 12.29 -2.55 21.87
CA GLU A 55 13.20 -3.40 21.07
C GLU A 55 12.98 -4.90 21.33
N GLU A 56 12.58 -5.28 22.55
CA GLU A 56 12.32 -6.68 22.94
C GLU A 56 10.90 -7.12 22.49
N HIS A 57 9.97 -6.17 22.45
CA HIS A 57 8.57 -6.38 22.08
C HIS A 57 8.14 -5.48 20.90
N PRO A 58 8.75 -5.65 19.72
CA PRO A 58 8.43 -4.82 18.56
C PRO A 58 7.04 -5.14 17.99
N LEU A 59 6.48 -4.18 17.24
CA LEU A 59 5.28 -4.44 16.45
C LEU A 59 5.51 -5.63 15.52
N LYS A 60 4.53 -6.52 15.43
CA LYS A 60 4.59 -7.72 14.59
C LYS A 60 3.88 -7.45 13.28
N PHE A 61 4.68 -7.29 12.23
CA PHE A 61 4.16 -7.17 10.87
C PHE A 61 3.96 -8.54 10.23
N GLU A 62 2.87 -8.68 9.51
CA GLU A 62 2.61 -9.80 8.61
C GLU A 62 2.72 -9.33 7.14
N VAL A 63 3.09 -10.24 6.25
CA VAL A 63 3.21 -9.97 4.83
C VAL A 63 1.84 -10.13 4.19
N LEU A 64 1.30 -9.02 3.67
CA LEU A 64 0.05 -9.03 2.91
C LEU A 64 0.29 -9.43 1.44
N LYS A 65 1.37 -8.94 0.85
CA LYS A 65 1.81 -9.27 -0.51
C LYS A 65 3.32 -9.11 -0.65
N GLU A 66 3.91 -9.98 -1.44
CA GLU A 66 5.32 -9.93 -1.81
C GLU A 66 5.52 -9.99 -3.33
N GLY A 67 6.75 -9.85 -3.79
CA GLY A 67 7.08 -9.91 -5.21
C GLY A 67 6.82 -8.60 -5.95
N LEU A 68 6.87 -7.45 -5.26
CA LEU A 68 6.57 -6.13 -5.81
C LEU A 68 7.86 -5.36 -6.13
N LEU A 69 8.19 -5.24 -7.41
CA LEU A 69 9.34 -4.45 -7.86
C LEU A 69 9.01 -2.95 -7.82
N LYS A 70 9.96 -2.17 -7.30
CA LYS A 70 9.84 -0.72 -7.22
C LYS A 70 8.50 -0.29 -6.60
N ASN A 71 8.15 -0.92 -5.50
CA ASN A 71 6.93 -0.70 -4.73
C ASN A 71 6.96 0.70 -4.08
N HIS A 72 6.68 1.72 -4.88
CA HIS A 72 6.96 3.12 -4.61
C HIS A 72 5.71 3.97 -4.32
N GLY A 73 4.64 3.76 -5.09
CA GLY A 73 3.45 4.58 -5.01
C GLY A 73 2.50 4.18 -3.87
N TYR A 74 1.89 5.17 -3.25
CA TYR A 74 0.91 4.96 -2.20
C TYR A 74 -0.10 6.11 -2.18
N CYS A 75 -1.37 5.78 -2.07
CA CYS A 75 -2.41 6.72 -1.66
C CYS A 75 -3.48 6.01 -0.82
N LYS A 76 -4.40 6.79 -0.26
CA LYS A 76 -5.58 6.27 0.42
C LYS A 76 -6.83 7.00 -0.06
N ALA A 77 -7.95 6.29 -0.09
CA ALA A 77 -9.25 6.85 -0.41
C ALA A 77 -10.34 6.16 0.43
N GLU A 78 -11.42 6.87 0.67
CA GLU A 78 -12.60 6.30 1.30
C GLU A 78 -13.55 5.80 0.20
N VAL A 79 -13.90 4.52 0.27
CA VAL A 79 -14.83 3.88 -0.66
C VAL A 79 -15.89 3.15 0.16
N ASP A 80 -17.16 3.48 -0.05
CA ASP A 80 -18.30 2.92 0.69
C ASP A 80 -18.15 3.05 2.23
N GLY A 81 -17.60 4.19 2.69
CA GLY A 81 -17.38 4.46 4.11
C GLY A 81 -16.20 3.70 4.75
N VAL A 82 -15.37 3.03 3.94
CA VAL A 82 -14.18 2.31 4.39
C VAL A 82 -12.93 2.97 3.82
N LEU A 83 -12.03 3.39 4.69
CA LEU A 83 -10.73 3.91 4.29
C LEU A 83 -9.84 2.77 3.80
N ARG A 84 -9.43 2.82 2.54
CA ARG A 84 -8.61 1.80 1.87
C ARG A 84 -7.27 2.37 1.48
N SER A 85 -6.26 1.51 1.44
CA SER A 85 -4.93 1.85 0.93
C SER A 85 -4.74 1.33 -0.48
N TYR A 86 -4.04 2.10 -1.30
CA TYR A 86 -3.69 1.74 -2.67
C TYR A 86 -2.18 1.80 -2.82
N VAL A 87 -1.60 0.74 -3.34
CA VAL A 87 -0.16 0.55 -3.47
C VAL A 87 0.20 0.30 -4.91
N ALA A 88 1.18 1.04 -5.44
CA ALA A 88 1.63 0.95 -6.82
C ALA A 88 3.05 0.41 -6.93
N ALA A 89 3.23 -0.52 -7.85
CA ALA A 89 4.49 -1.16 -8.17
C ALA A 89 4.58 -1.45 -9.67
N ASN A 90 5.67 -2.06 -10.13
CA ASN A 90 5.79 -2.47 -11.53
C ASN A 90 4.73 -3.51 -11.94
N GLU A 91 4.24 -4.29 -10.99
CA GLU A 91 3.21 -5.32 -11.20
C GLU A 91 1.80 -4.75 -11.29
N GLY A 92 1.61 -3.47 -10.96
CA GLY A 92 0.33 -2.79 -11.04
C GLY A 92 -0.08 -2.06 -9.77
N VAL A 93 -1.37 -1.80 -9.62
CA VAL A 93 -1.98 -1.13 -8.46
C VAL A 93 -2.83 -2.13 -7.68
N PHE A 94 -2.60 -2.16 -6.37
CA PHE A 94 -3.26 -3.06 -5.43
C PHE A 94 -4.08 -2.27 -4.42
N GLU A 95 -5.37 -2.58 -4.33
CA GLU A 95 -6.27 -2.12 -3.28
C GLU A 95 -6.12 -3.01 -2.06
N CYS A 96 -5.88 -2.41 -0.89
CA CYS A 96 -5.74 -3.09 0.38
C CYS A 96 -6.83 -2.59 1.34
N ILE A 97 -7.71 -3.50 1.76
CA ILE A 97 -8.87 -3.20 2.59
C ILE A 97 -8.59 -3.74 4.00
N PRO A 98 -8.56 -2.87 5.03
CA PRO A 98 -8.33 -3.33 6.40
C PRO A 98 -9.50 -4.18 6.91
N PRO A 99 -9.24 -5.16 7.81
CA PRO A 99 -10.29 -5.98 8.39
C PRO A 99 -11.20 -5.18 9.32
N GLU A 100 -12.37 -5.74 9.62
CA GLU A 100 -13.37 -5.10 10.50
C GLU A 100 -13.00 -5.16 11.99
N SER A 101 -12.08 -6.05 12.35
CA SER A 101 -11.59 -6.24 13.70
C SER A 101 -10.12 -6.67 13.69
N GLU A 102 -9.46 -6.62 14.85
CA GLU A 102 -8.03 -6.97 15.01
C GLU A 102 -7.70 -8.40 14.57
N GLU A 103 -8.63 -9.34 14.78
CA GLU A 103 -8.45 -10.77 14.41
C GLU A 103 -8.88 -11.03 12.96
N GLY A 104 -9.35 -10.04 12.25
CA GLY A 104 -9.81 -10.17 10.86
C GLY A 104 -8.66 -10.30 9.87
N THR A 105 -9.01 -10.61 8.64
CA THR A 105 -8.05 -10.76 7.53
C THR A 105 -8.17 -9.60 6.58
N TRP A 106 -7.04 -9.04 6.16
CA TRP A 106 -6.98 -8.05 5.10
C TRP A 106 -7.45 -8.63 3.77
N GLU A 107 -8.18 -7.82 3.03
CA GLU A 107 -8.51 -8.13 1.64
C GLU A 107 -7.56 -7.36 0.73
N ILE A 108 -7.04 -8.02 -0.31
CA ILE A 108 -6.19 -7.39 -1.32
C ILE A 108 -6.68 -7.74 -2.71
N LYS A 109 -6.80 -6.73 -3.57
CA LYS A 109 -7.23 -6.86 -4.96
C LYS A 109 -6.26 -6.13 -5.87
N GLN A 110 -5.88 -6.74 -6.97
CA GLN A 110 -5.23 -6.01 -8.06
C GLN A 110 -6.29 -5.31 -8.90
N ILE A 111 -6.23 -3.99 -8.97
CA ILE A 111 -7.21 -3.15 -9.67
C ILE A 111 -6.69 -2.58 -10.98
N LEU A 112 -5.38 -2.61 -11.18
CA LEU A 112 -4.70 -2.27 -12.42
C LEU A 112 -3.51 -3.21 -12.58
N ASP A 113 -3.34 -3.80 -13.76
CA ASP A 113 -2.27 -4.74 -14.09
C ASP A 113 -1.12 -4.10 -14.90
N GLU A 114 -1.14 -2.77 -15.02
CA GLU A 114 -0.08 -1.98 -15.63
C GLU A 114 0.80 -1.33 -14.58
N ALA A 115 2.10 -1.25 -14.88
CA ALA A 115 3.07 -0.66 -13.97
C ALA A 115 2.70 0.77 -13.60
N SER A 116 2.82 1.08 -12.30
CA SER A 116 2.60 2.42 -11.78
C SER A 116 3.70 2.79 -10.78
N SER A 117 4.24 3.98 -10.92
CA SER A 117 5.26 4.50 -10.00
C SER A 117 4.64 5.31 -8.86
N ASP A 118 3.53 5.96 -9.15
CA ASP A 118 2.70 6.68 -8.18
C ASP A 118 1.29 6.85 -8.72
N MET A 119 0.32 7.11 -7.84
CA MET A 119 -1.06 7.30 -8.25
C MET A 119 -1.83 8.19 -7.29
N ALA A 120 -2.95 8.71 -7.78
CA ALA A 120 -3.94 9.40 -6.97
C ALA A 120 -5.34 9.02 -7.45
N PHE A 121 -6.29 9.01 -6.51
CA PHE A 121 -7.71 8.98 -6.82
C PHE A 121 -8.22 10.40 -6.96
N VAL A 122 -8.96 10.69 -8.01
CA VAL A 122 -9.45 12.03 -8.29
C VAL A 122 -10.76 12.00 -9.07
N ASP A 123 -11.74 12.76 -8.60
CA ASP A 123 -12.96 13.07 -9.35
C ASP A 123 -12.68 14.33 -10.21
N PHE A 124 -12.35 14.12 -11.47
CA PHE A 124 -11.88 15.18 -12.38
C PHE A 124 -12.98 16.13 -12.84
N ASP A 125 -14.17 15.62 -13.04
CA ASP A 125 -15.30 16.34 -13.63
C ASP A 125 -16.41 16.64 -12.63
N ASN A 126 -16.21 16.27 -11.35
CA ASN A 126 -17.14 16.44 -10.24
C ASN A 126 -18.49 15.73 -10.48
N ASP A 127 -18.44 14.58 -11.14
CA ASP A 127 -19.62 13.73 -11.36
C ASP A 127 -19.84 12.72 -10.22
N GLY A 128 -18.93 12.66 -9.24
CA GLY A 128 -18.93 11.73 -8.12
C GLY A 128 -18.29 10.38 -8.43
N GLU A 129 -17.69 10.23 -9.60
CA GLU A 129 -16.93 9.03 -9.99
C GLU A 129 -15.42 9.28 -9.87
N ASP A 130 -14.71 8.37 -9.24
CA ASP A 130 -13.27 8.47 -9.10
C ASP A 130 -12.54 7.88 -10.31
N TYR A 131 -11.46 8.54 -10.66
CA TYR A 131 -10.47 8.06 -11.63
C TYR A 131 -9.17 7.78 -10.93
N ILE A 132 -8.40 6.82 -11.42
CA ILE A 132 -7.01 6.60 -11.03
C ILE A 132 -6.13 7.39 -11.98
N LEU A 133 -5.47 8.42 -11.47
CA LEU A 133 -4.38 9.09 -12.17
C LEU A 133 -3.09 8.35 -11.84
N SER A 134 -2.47 7.70 -12.80
CA SER A 134 -1.26 6.91 -12.63
C SER A 134 -0.09 7.53 -13.38
N ALA A 135 1.06 7.60 -12.73
CA ALA A 135 2.31 7.98 -13.35
C ALA A 135 3.21 6.75 -13.47
N ASN A 136 3.71 6.46 -14.68
CA ASN A 136 4.64 5.38 -14.95
C ASN A 136 5.95 5.95 -15.50
N ARG A 137 6.94 6.09 -14.63
CA ARG A 137 8.26 6.66 -14.97
C ARG A 137 9.10 5.76 -15.90
N GLU A 138 8.77 4.48 -16.02
CA GLU A 138 9.54 3.53 -16.83
C GLU A 138 9.30 3.76 -18.34
N ILE A 139 8.16 4.37 -18.69
CA ILE A 139 7.77 4.68 -20.06
C ILE A 139 7.39 6.16 -20.24
N ASP A 140 7.70 7.02 -19.26
CA ASP A 140 7.42 8.46 -19.30
C ASP A 140 5.93 8.79 -19.58
N GLU A 141 5.02 8.01 -18.96
CA GLU A 141 3.58 8.10 -19.19
C GLU A 141 2.83 8.61 -17.95
N ILE A 142 1.79 9.41 -18.19
CA ILE A 142 0.72 9.70 -17.22
C ILE A 142 -0.58 9.25 -17.86
N ALA A 143 -1.28 8.35 -17.19
CA ALA A 143 -2.53 7.76 -17.65
C ALA A 143 -3.67 8.00 -16.66
N LEU A 144 -4.88 8.11 -17.19
CA LEU A 144 -6.10 8.24 -16.42
C LEU A 144 -6.98 7.03 -16.68
N TYR A 145 -7.31 6.30 -15.62
CA TYR A 145 -8.16 5.11 -15.68
C TYR A 145 -9.48 5.38 -14.97
N LYS A 146 -10.58 5.06 -15.63
CA LYS A 146 -11.89 5.09 -14.99
C LYS A 146 -12.04 3.86 -14.10
N VAL A 147 -12.48 4.08 -12.87
CA VAL A 147 -12.79 2.98 -11.94
C VAL A 147 -14.18 2.45 -12.28
N GLU A 148 -14.25 1.23 -12.81
CA GLU A 148 -15.53 0.53 -13.00
C GLU A 148 -15.95 -0.12 -11.67
N LYS A 149 -17.20 0.14 -11.26
CA LYS A 149 -17.78 -0.41 -10.02
C LYS A 149 -18.40 -1.79 -10.26
#